data_617398fe06f5d42880069213ffe1b0b7
#
_entry.id   617398fe06f5d42880069213ffe1b0b7
#
_cell.length_a   1.000
_cell.length_b   1.000
_cell.length_c   1.000
_cell.angle_alpha   90.00
_cell.angle_beta   90.00
_cell.angle_gamma   90.00
#
_symmetry.space_group_name_H-M   'P 1'
#
loop_
_entity.id
_entity.type
_entity.pdbx_description
1 polymer ?
#
loop_
_entity_poly.entity_id
_entity_poly.type
_entity_poly.pdbx_seq_one_letter_code
_entity_poly.pdbx_strand_id
1 'polypeptide(L)'
;MSTLSLKYVALGDSSGVGVGGRPGGYVEYLFQRLRRTRDGVGLLNLAVSGATSATVLSGQLARAQRTSPQVVTLGVGINDLWRGVTPGEFESNMDRLASGLVSTGARVVVSNLPDMSLAPVARLAAHFLPLPLIVERIGAFNAALERVITRHGLLGVDLYAPSHVELPAGNFFSADGFHPSDAGYQRMAEHFWPVLQRACEAAPERPRATG
;
A
#
# COMPACT_ATOMS: atom_id res chain seq x y z
N MET A 1 -7.29 21.28 22.72
CA MET A 1 -6.65 20.34 21.76
C MET A 1 -7.63 20.10 20.62
N SER A 2 -7.28 20.43 19.38
CA SER A 2 -8.15 20.19 18.21
C SER A 2 -8.35 18.68 18.05
N THR A 3 -9.59 18.22 18.10
CA THR A 3 -9.92 16.81 17.86
C THR A 3 -9.67 16.50 16.37
N LEU A 4 -8.88 15.46 16.08
CA LEU A 4 -8.68 15.00 14.71
C LEU A 4 -10.03 14.59 14.11
N SER A 5 -10.37 15.17 12.95
CA SER A 5 -11.57 14.81 12.20
C SER A 5 -11.41 13.50 11.42
N LEU A 6 -10.18 13.18 10.99
CA LEU A 6 -9.84 11.96 10.26
C LEU A 6 -8.52 11.37 10.77
N LYS A 7 -8.55 10.12 11.22
CA LYS A 7 -7.35 9.34 11.54
C LYS A 7 -7.01 8.43 10.36
N TYR A 8 -5.99 8.82 9.62
CA TYR A 8 -5.41 8.03 8.54
C TYR A 8 -4.23 7.22 9.07
N VAL A 9 -4.22 5.91 8.85
CA VAL A 9 -3.10 5.02 9.19
C VAL A 9 -2.60 4.34 7.93
N ALA A 10 -1.29 4.34 7.73
CA ALA A 10 -0.67 3.62 6.63
C ALA A 10 0.14 2.43 7.16
N LEU A 11 -0.06 1.25 6.58
CA LEU A 11 0.71 0.04 6.81
C LEU A 11 1.42 -0.34 5.51
N GLY A 12 2.56 -0.98 5.65
CA GLY A 12 3.27 -1.49 4.47
C GLY A 12 4.77 -1.61 4.64
N ASP A 13 5.44 -1.46 3.52
CA ASP A 13 6.87 -1.70 3.36
C ASP A 13 7.66 -0.42 3.01
N SER A 14 8.78 -0.58 2.28
CA SER A 14 9.66 0.52 1.86
C SER A 14 8.96 1.58 1.01
N SER A 15 7.88 1.25 0.31
CA SER A 15 7.12 2.21 -0.49
C SER A 15 6.38 3.23 0.38
N GLY A 16 5.88 2.81 1.54
CA GLY A 16 5.28 3.69 2.54
C GLY A 16 6.31 4.47 3.36
N VAL A 17 7.55 3.95 3.47
CA VAL A 17 8.68 4.66 4.10
C VAL A 17 9.24 5.76 3.18
N GLY A 18 9.21 5.54 1.87
CA GLY A 18 9.77 6.44 0.88
C GLY A 18 11.23 6.15 0.54
N VAL A 19 11.66 4.88 0.60
CA VAL A 19 13.01 4.49 0.18
C VAL A 19 13.21 4.82 -1.30
N GLY A 20 14.31 5.46 -1.63
CA GLY A 20 14.62 5.88 -3.01
C GLY A 20 14.09 7.26 -3.39
N GLY A 21 13.24 7.87 -2.57
CA GLY A 21 12.66 9.18 -2.79
C GLY A 21 12.41 9.94 -1.50
N ARG A 22 11.38 10.76 -1.49
CA ARG A 22 11.00 11.59 -0.33
C ARG A 22 10.55 10.72 0.85
N PRO A 23 10.95 11.07 2.09
CA PRO A 23 10.45 10.41 3.30
C PRO A 23 8.92 10.36 3.35
N GLY A 24 8.37 9.18 3.67
CA GLY A 24 6.94 8.91 3.65
C GLY A 24 6.39 8.45 2.30
N GLY A 25 7.18 8.47 1.23
CA GLY A 25 6.83 7.92 -0.08
C GLY A 25 5.45 8.37 -0.58
N TYR A 26 4.68 7.45 -1.18
CA TYR A 26 3.32 7.74 -1.67
C TYR A 26 2.36 8.16 -0.55
N VAL A 27 2.58 7.70 0.69
CA VAL A 27 1.75 8.01 1.86
C VAL A 27 1.82 9.50 2.19
N GLU A 28 3.00 10.11 2.12
CA GLU A 28 3.18 11.54 2.36
C GLU A 28 2.46 12.39 1.31
N TYR A 29 2.53 12.01 0.01
CA TYR A 29 1.78 12.69 -1.05
C TYR A 29 0.26 12.64 -0.80
N LEU A 30 -0.25 11.48 -0.38
CA LEU A 30 -1.67 11.31 -0.03
C LEU A 30 -2.05 12.16 1.18
N PHE A 31 -1.23 12.15 2.23
CA PHE A 31 -1.47 12.93 3.44
C PHE A 31 -1.50 14.43 3.17
N GLN A 32 -0.52 14.95 2.42
CA GLN A 32 -0.50 16.35 2.04
C GLN A 32 -1.73 16.75 1.22
N ARG A 33 -2.19 15.86 0.34
CA ARG A 33 -3.39 16.10 -0.45
C ARG A 33 -4.66 16.08 0.40
N LEU A 34 -4.78 15.15 1.36
CA LEU A 34 -5.88 15.12 2.32
C LEU A 34 -5.94 16.40 3.16
N ARG A 35 -4.81 16.90 3.65
CA ARG A 35 -4.74 18.15 4.43
C ARG A 35 -5.17 19.39 3.67
N ARG A 36 -5.08 19.38 2.34
CA ARG A 36 -5.55 20.49 1.49
C ARG A 36 -7.06 20.46 1.27
N THR A 37 -7.68 19.31 1.43
CA THR A 37 -9.12 19.11 1.15
C THR A 37 -9.96 18.96 2.43
N ARG A 38 -9.32 18.75 3.58
CA ARG A 38 -10.01 18.49 4.85
C ARG A 38 -9.16 18.94 6.05
N ASP A 39 -9.76 19.64 6.98
CA ASP A 39 -9.13 20.01 8.25
C ASP A 39 -9.07 18.83 9.21
N GLY A 40 -8.12 18.89 10.16
CA GLY A 40 -8.03 17.94 11.27
C GLY A 40 -7.63 16.52 10.85
N VAL A 41 -6.89 16.35 9.75
CA VAL A 41 -6.35 15.04 9.34
C VAL A 41 -5.08 14.72 10.13
N GLY A 42 -5.06 13.57 10.80
CA GLY A 42 -3.87 13.01 11.45
C GLY A 42 -3.39 11.76 10.73
N LEU A 43 -2.08 11.67 10.47
CA LEU A 43 -1.42 10.50 9.89
C LEU A 43 -0.61 9.75 10.95
N LEU A 44 -0.76 8.43 10.96
CA LEU A 44 0.20 7.49 11.56
C LEU A 44 0.73 6.56 10.47
N ASN A 45 1.97 6.77 10.04
CA ASN A 45 2.65 5.87 9.11
C ASN A 45 3.40 4.78 9.89
N LEU A 46 2.98 3.53 9.73
CA LEU A 46 3.54 2.34 10.38
C LEU A 46 4.44 1.53 9.46
N ALA A 47 4.60 1.94 8.20
CA ALA A 47 5.39 1.23 7.22
C ALA A 47 6.83 0.99 7.68
N VAL A 48 7.39 -0.16 7.32
CA VAL A 48 8.77 -0.56 7.66
C VAL A 48 9.45 -1.11 6.42
N SER A 49 10.62 -0.57 6.08
CA SER A 49 11.40 -1.02 4.92
C SER A 49 11.71 -2.53 5.02
N GLY A 50 11.52 -3.25 3.91
CA GLY A 50 11.73 -4.69 3.84
C GLY A 50 10.62 -5.54 4.46
N ALA A 51 9.51 -4.94 4.93
CA ALA A 51 8.41 -5.69 5.51
C ALA A 51 7.74 -6.62 4.49
N THR A 52 7.46 -7.84 4.92
CA THR A 52 6.59 -8.82 4.24
C THR A 52 5.18 -8.76 4.83
N SER A 53 4.21 -9.39 4.19
CA SER A 53 2.85 -9.54 4.73
C SER A 53 2.84 -10.10 6.16
N ALA A 54 3.69 -11.10 6.44
CA ALA A 54 3.84 -11.70 7.78
C ALA A 54 4.38 -10.68 8.81
N THR A 55 5.36 -9.85 8.44
CA THR A 55 5.93 -8.87 9.37
C THR A 55 5.02 -7.65 9.55
N VAL A 56 4.24 -7.26 8.54
CA VAL A 56 3.16 -6.28 8.70
C VAL A 56 2.10 -6.81 9.67
N LEU A 57 1.70 -8.07 9.52
CA LEU A 57 0.72 -8.72 10.39
C LEU A 57 1.18 -8.73 11.84
N SER A 58 2.42 -9.13 12.12
CA SER A 58 2.95 -9.26 13.48
C SER A 58 3.35 -7.93 14.12
N GLY A 59 3.84 -6.95 13.33
CA GLY A 59 4.44 -5.72 13.85
C GLY A 59 3.57 -4.46 13.72
N GLN A 60 2.69 -4.39 12.72
CA GLN A 60 1.95 -3.16 12.41
C GLN A 60 0.47 -3.25 12.77
N LEU A 61 -0.20 -4.41 12.58
CA LEU A 61 -1.64 -4.56 12.76
C LEU A 61 -2.12 -4.11 14.14
N ALA A 62 -1.53 -4.65 15.21
CA ALA A 62 -1.94 -4.32 16.57
C ALA A 62 -1.75 -2.83 16.91
N ARG A 63 -0.73 -2.19 16.32
CA ARG A 63 -0.52 -0.74 16.47
C ARG A 63 -1.61 0.05 15.75
N ALA A 64 -1.97 -0.35 14.52
CA ALA A 64 -3.05 0.26 13.77
C ALA A 64 -4.38 0.15 14.52
N GLN A 65 -4.73 -1.04 15.01
CA GLN A 65 -5.97 -1.30 15.76
C GLN A 65 -6.11 -0.39 16.98
N ARG A 66 -5.03 -0.20 17.77
CA ARG A 66 -5.05 0.68 18.97
C ARG A 66 -5.35 2.14 18.65
N THR A 67 -5.12 2.60 17.43
CA THR A 67 -5.43 3.99 17.05
C THR A 67 -6.89 4.19 16.69
N SER A 68 -7.67 3.12 16.51
CA SER A 68 -9.04 3.17 15.97
C SER A 68 -9.09 4.03 14.70
N PRO A 69 -8.42 3.62 13.60
CA PRO A 69 -8.35 4.40 12.37
C PRO A 69 -9.72 4.50 11.71
N GLN A 70 -9.95 5.55 10.94
CA GLN A 70 -11.14 5.68 10.09
C GLN A 70 -10.83 5.24 8.66
N VAL A 71 -9.59 5.50 8.21
CA VAL A 71 -9.10 5.11 6.89
C VAL A 71 -7.71 4.51 7.02
N VAL A 72 -7.49 3.42 6.29
CA VAL A 72 -6.21 2.71 6.26
C VAL A 72 -5.76 2.54 4.81
N THR A 73 -4.47 2.76 4.53
CA THR A 73 -3.84 2.25 3.31
C THR A 73 -2.90 1.10 3.65
N LEU A 74 -2.88 0.07 2.80
CA LEU A 74 -2.03 -1.11 2.94
C LEU A 74 -1.33 -1.38 1.61
N GLY A 75 0.00 -1.24 1.59
CA GLY A 75 0.85 -1.53 0.42
C GLY A 75 1.97 -2.48 0.83
N VAL A 76 1.86 -3.77 0.48
CA VAL A 76 2.83 -4.82 0.82
C VAL A 76 2.73 -5.99 -0.16
N GLY A 77 3.82 -6.72 -0.32
CA GLY A 77 3.84 -7.96 -1.10
C GLY A 77 5.06 -8.10 -2.01
N ILE A 78 5.71 -7.00 -2.38
CA ILE A 78 6.94 -7.06 -3.20
C ILE A 78 8.05 -7.83 -2.47
N ASN A 79 8.21 -7.62 -1.17
CA ASN A 79 9.18 -8.38 -0.38
C ASN A 79 8.80 -9.86 -0.24
N ASP A 80 7.51 -10.18 -0.16
CA ASP A 80 7.02 -11.55 -0.17
C ASP A 80 7.39 -12.26 -1.48
N LEU A 81 7.17 -11.57 -2.61
CA LEU A 81 7.53 -12.05 -3.95
C LEU A 81 9.00 -12.46 -4.02
N TRP A 82 9.92 -11.57 -3.59
CA TRP A 82 11.36 -11.79 -3.69
C TRP A 82 11.91 -12.76 -2.64
N ARG A 83 11.24 -12.92 -1.51
CA ARG A 83 11.64 -13.85 -0.44
C ARG A 83 11.06 -15.25 -0.57
N GLY A 84 10.40 -15.55 -1.66
CA GLY A 84 9.90 -16.90 -1.95
C GLY A 84 8.65 -17.29 -1.14
N VAL A 85 7.94 -16.32 -0.52
CA VAL A 85 6.65 -16.57 0.12
C VAL A 85 5.67 -17.10 -0.93
N THR A 86 4.93 -18.17 -0.62
CA THR A 86 3.95 -18.71 -1.56
C THR A 86 2.72 -17.80 -1.68
N PRO A 87 2.02 -17.80 -2.85
CA PRO A 87 0.77 -17.04 -2.98
C PRO A 87 -0.29 -17.40 -1.93
N GLY A 88 -0.34 -18.66 -1.49
CA GLY A 88 -1.26 -19.13 -0.44
C GLY A 88 -0.91 -18.56 0.95
N GLU A 89 0.37 -18.52 1.32
CA GLU A 89 0.83 -17.89 2.57
C GLU A 89 0.58 -16.38 2.55
N PHE A 90 0.85 -15.72 1.41
CA PHE A 90 0.56 -14.32 1.22
C PHE A 90 -0.95 -14.04 1.38
N GLU A 91 -1.81 -14.83 0.72
CA GLU A 91 -3.27 -14.72 0.85
C GLU A 91 -3.71 -14.85 2.31
N SER A 92 -3.21 -15.87 3.02
CA SER A 92 -3.53 -16.09 4.43
C SER A 92 -3.14 -14.92 5.33
N ASN A 93 -1.95 -14.34 5.10
CA ASN A 93 -1.50 -13.17 5.85
C ASN A 93 -2.35 -11.94 5.55
N MET A 94 -2.67 -11.70 4.27
CA MET A 94 -3.50 -10.58 3.83
C MET A 94 -4.95 -10.72 4.33
N ASP A 95 -5.50 -11.93 4.38
CA ASP A 95 -6.81 -12.22 4.92
C ASP A 95 -6.91 -11.84 6.42
N ARG A 96 -5.91 -12.24 7.19
CA ARG A 96 -5.80 -11.87 8.62
C ARG A 96 -5.62 -10.38 8.83
N LEU A 97 -4.81 -9.71 8.00
CA LEU A 97 -4.64 -8.26 8.02
C LEU A 97 -5.97 -7.56 7.72
N ALA A 98 -6.65 -7.97 6.64
CA ALA A 98 -7.92 -7.42 6.23
C ALA A 98 -8.98 -7.57 7.33
N SER A 99 -9.16 -8.78 7.87
CA SER A 99 -10.07 -9.07 8.98
C SER A 99 -9.79 -8.18 10.19
N GLY A 100 -8.51 -8.08 10.61
CA GLY A 100 -8.13 -7.29 11.76
C GLY A 100 -8.28 -5.78 11.57
N LEU A 101 -8.11 -5.26 10.35
CA LEU A 101 -8.30 -3.85 10.05
C LEU A 101 -9.79 -3.50 9.90
N VAL A 102 -10.57 -4.32 9.20
CA VAL A 102 -12.02 -4.12 9.02
C VAL A 102 -12.75 -4.18 10.37
N SER A 103 -12.32 -5.03 11.30
CA SER A 103 -12.90 -5.10 12.65
C SER A 103 -12.80 -3.80 13.47
N THR A 104 -11.92 -2.87 13.08
CA THR A 104 -11.84 -1.53 13.70
C THR A 104 -12.92 -0.56 13.21
N GLY A 105 -13.69 -0.94 12.18
CA GLY A 105 -14.61 -0.06 11.46
C GLY A 105 -13.93 0.82 10.41
N ALA A 106 -12.63 0.65 10.16
CA ALA A 106 -11.89 1.43 9.17
C ALA A 106 -12.27 1.06 7.73
N ARG A 107 -12.25 2.05 6.86
CA ARG A 107 -12.24 1.83 5.41
C ARG A 107 -10.82 1.50 4.97
N VAL A 108 -10.61 0.32 4.41
CA VAL A 108 -9.27 -0.17 4.04
C VAL A 108 -9.08 -0.08 2.54
N VAL A 109 -8.03 0.63 2.15
CA VAL A 109 -7.56 0.78 0.76
C VAL A 109 -6.29 -0.05 0.60
N VAL A 110 -6.27 -0.96 -0.35
CA VAL A 110 -5.12 -1.84 -0.61
C VAL A 110 -4.76 -1.81 -2.09
N SER A 111 -3.46 -1.75 -2.41
CA SER A 111 -3.01 -1.84 -3.80
C SER A 111 -2.62 -3.26 -4.18
N ASN A 112 -2.85 -3.62 -5.43
CA ASN A 112 -2.18 -4.75 -6.03
C ASN A 112 -0.69 -4.43 -6.30
N LEU A 113 0.08 -5.43 -6.74
CA LEU A 113 1.50 -5.29 -7.04
C LEU A 113 1.67 -4.83 -8.49
N PRO A 114 2.51 -3.80 -8.75
CA PRO A 114 2.89 -3.42 -10.11
C PRO A 114 3.72 -4.53 -10.77
N ASP A 115 3.86 -4.49 -12.09
CA ASP A 115 4.71 -5.43 -12.81
C ASP A 115 6.20 -5.14 -12.59
N MET A 116 6.76 -5.76 -11.57
CA MET A 116 8.17 -5.61 -11.21
C MET A 116 9.14 -6.27 -12.19
N SER A 117 8.65 -7.04 -13.19
CA SER A 117 9.50 -7.50 -14.29
C SER A 117 10.01 -6.35 -15.17
N LEU A 118 9.31 -5.22 -15.12
CA LEU A 118 9.66 -3.99 -15.83
C LEU A 118 10.71 -3.14 -15.08
N ALA A 119 10.99 -3.45 -13.82
CA ALA A 119 12.00 -2.74 -13.03
C ALA A 119 13.40 -2.95 -13.59
N PRO A 120 14.28 -1.93 -13.58
CA PRO A 120 15.66 -2.07 -14.05
C PRO A 120 16.41 -3.22 -13.36
N VAL A 121 16.22 -3.42 -12.04
CA VAL A 121 16.86 -4.52 -11.31
C VAL A 121 16.41 -5.89 -11.78
N ALA A 122 15.16 -6.06 -12.19
CA ALA A 122 14.67 -7.33 -12.72
C ALA A 122 15.35 -7.71 -14.04
N ARG A 123 15.63 -6.73 -14.91
CA ARG A 123 16.39 -6.93 -16.15
C ARG A 123 17.83 -7.38 -15.89
N LEU A 124 18.46 -6.83 -14.85
CA LEU A 124 19.80 -7.26 -14.43
C LEU A 124 19.77 -8.69 -13.86
N ALA A 125 18.73 -9.04 -13.12
CA ALA A 125 18.53 -10.36 -12.54
C ALA A 125 18.03 -11.41 -13.55
N ALA A 126 17.65 -11.02 -14.76
CA ALA A 126 17.06 -11.93 -15.78
C ALA A 126 17.98 -13.10 -16.20
N HIS A 127 19.29 -12.99 -15.99
CA HIS A 127 20.24 -14.08 -16.19
C HIS A 127 20.07 -15.22 -15.18
N PHE A 128 19.55 -14.93 -14.00
CA PHE A 128 19.39 -15.87 -12.90
C PHE A 128 17.92 -16.23 -12.62
N LEU A 129 17.00 -15.30 -12.94
CA LEU A 129 15.57 -15.45 -12.72
C LEU A 129 14.82 -15.02 -13.99
N PRO A 130 14.23 -15.96 -14.75
CA PRO A 130 13.48 -15.65 -15.97
C PRO A 130 12.34 -14.67 -15.71
N LEU A 131 12.27 -13.58 -16.48
CA LEU A 131 11.21 -12.57 -16.36
C LEU A 131 9.79 -13.15 -16.42
N PRO A 132 9.47 -14.15 -17.28
CA PRO A 132 8.13 -14.77 -17.28
C PRO A 132 7.73 -15.37 -15.95
N LEU A 133 8.67 -15.93 -15.17
CA LEU A 133 8.38 -16.45 -13.82
C LEU A 133 8.05 -15.33 -12.83
N ILE A 134 8.68 -14.16 -12.97
CA ILE A 134 8.34 -12.99 -12.16
C ILE A 134 6.91 -12.55 -12.47
N VAL A 135 6.55 -12.44 -13.75
CA VAL A 135 5.21 -12.05 -14.22
C VAL A 135 4.14 -13.02 -13.72
N GLU A 136 4.38 -14.33 -13.90
CA GLU A 136 3.47 -15.38 -13.42
C GLU A 136 3.25 -15.28 -11.91
N ARG A 137 4.33 -15.08 -11.17
CA ARG A 137 4.30 -14.98 -9.71
C ARG A 137 3.56 -13.73 -9.25
N ILE A 138 3.78 -12.57 -9.89
CA ILE A 138 3.02 -11.34 -9.63
C ILE A 138 1.53 -11.57 -9.90
N GLY A 139 1.20 -12.21 -11.01
CA GLY A 139 -0.18 -12.56 -11.35
C GLY A 139 -0.85 -13.41 -10.28
N ALA A 140 -0.15 -14.43 -9.76
CA ALA A 140 -0.65 -15.29 -8.68
C ALA A 140 -0.88 -14.52 -7.36
N PHE A 141 0.02 -13.60 -7.01
CA PHE A 141 -0.14 -12.73 -5.84
C PHE A 141 -1.31 -11.75 -6.01
N ASN A 142 -1.44 -11.13 -7.17
CA ASN A 142 -2.53 -10.21 -7.45
C ASN A 142 -3.90 -10.93 -7.46
N ALA A 143 -3.95 -12.15 -7.99
CA ALA A 143 -5.16 -12.98 -7.91
C ALA A 143 -5.53 -13.36 -6.46
N ALA A 144 -4.53 -13.68 -5.63
CA ALA A 144 -4.73 -13.95 -4.20
C ALA A 144 -5.28 -12.69 -3.48
N LEU A 145 -4.70 -11.53 -3.77
CA LEU A 145 -5.13 -10.27 -3.18
C LEU A 145 -6.55 -9.88 -3.61
N GLU A 146 -6.92 -10.10 -4.87
CA GLU A 146 -8.28 -9.83 -5.36
C GLU A 146 -9.33 -10.66 -4.63
N ARG A 147 -9.02 -11.93 -4.30
CA ARG A 147 -9.90 -12.75 -3.46
C ARG A 147 -10.09 -12.17 -2.06
N VAL A 148 -9.01 -11.65 -1.45
CA VAL A 148 -9.07 -11.00 -0.14
C VAL A 148 -9.87 -9.71 -0.21
N ILE A 149 -9.64 -8.87 -1.24
CA ILE A 149 -10.40 -7.62 -1.48
C ILE A 149 -11.89 -7.92 -1.53
N THR A 150 -12.27 -8.89 -2.35
CA THR A 150 -13.68 -9.30 -2.52
C THR A 150 -14.28 -9.82 -1.22
N ARG A 151 -13.56 -10.72 -0.53
CA ARG A 151 -14.03 -11.36 0.72
C ARG A 151 -14.31 -10.38 1.84
N HIS A 152 -13.48 -9.35 1.97
CA HIS A 152 -13.57 -8.37 3.07
C HIS A 152 -14.18 -7.02 2.66
N GLY A 153 -14.59 -6.85 1.40
CA GLY A 153 -15.13 -5.58 0.90
C GLY A 153 -14.14 -4.44 0.96
N LEU A 154 -12.86 -4.72 0.68
CA LEU A 154 -11.81 -3.70 0.67
C LEU A 154 -11.91 -2.83 -0.59
N LEU A 155 -11.20 -1.72 -0.59
CA LEU A 155 -11.11 -0.81 -1.73
C LEU A 155 -9.78 -1.06 -2.45
N GLY A 156 -9.83 -1.67 -3.62
CA GLY A 156 -8.64 -2.00 -4.42
C GLY A 156 -8.11 -0.80 -5.21
N VAL A 157 -6.79 -0.67 -5.25
CA VAL A 157 -6.05 0.24 -6.14
C VAL A 157 -5.28 -0.61 -7.14
N ASP A 158 -5.51 -0.39 -8.42
CA ASP A 158 -4.74 -1.05 -9.46
C ASP A 158 -3.44 -0.29 -9.74
N LEU A 159 -2.32 -0.94 -9.47
CA LEU A 159 -0.98 -0.52 -9.87
C LEU A 159 -0.41 -1.41 -10.99
N TYR A 160 -1.03 -2.58 -11.23
CA TYR A 160 -0.53 -3.55 -12.20
C TYR A 160 -0.76 -3.09 -13.63
N ALA A 161 -2.00 -2.84 -14.02
CA ALA A 161 -2.31 -2.46 -15.39
C ALA A 161 -1.61 -1.14 -15.82
N PRO A 162 -1.63 -0.06 -15.02
CA PRO A 162 -0.90 1.16 -15.35
C PRO A 162 0.61 0.96 -15.48
N SER A 163 1.22 0.04 -14.73
CA SER A 163 2.66 -0.18 -14.74
C SER A 163 3.21 -0.54 -16.13
N HIS A 164 2.42 -1.24 -16.98
CA HIS A 164 2.83 -1.62 -18.32
C HIS A 164 3.03 -0.43 -19.28
N VAL A 165 2.32 0.66 -19.03
CA VAL A 165 2.44 1.89 -19.83
C VAL A 165 3.40 2.88 -19.19
N GLU A 166 3.32 3.04 -17.89
CA GLU A 166 4.02 4.09 -17.15
C GLU A 166 5.48 3.76 -16.90
N LEU A 167 5.78 2.55 -16.42
CA LEU A 167 7.16 2.21 -16.06
C LEU A 167 8.14 2.23 -17.24
N PRO A 168 7.76 1.79 -18.47
CA PRO A 168 8.63 1.94 -19.64
C PRO A 168 8.78 3.38 -20.11
N ALA A 169 7.81 4.25 -19.85
CA ALA A 169 7.74 5.61 -20.41
C ALA A 169 8.42 6.67 -19.54
N GLY A 170 8.73 6.40 -18.26
CA GLY A 170 9.17 7.41 -17.31
C GLY A 170 10.32 7.01 -16.39
N ASN A 171 10.87 8.01 -15.70
CA ASN A 171 11.91 7.86 -14.67
C ASN A 171 11.27 7.60 -13.30
N PHE A 172 10.49 6.53 -13.18
CA PHE A 172 9.75 6.23 -11.97
C PHE A 172 10.53 5.40 -10.93
N PHE A 173 11.71 4.90 -11.30
CA PHE A 173 12.61 4.22 -10.38
C PHE A 173 13.71 5.15 -9.87
N SER A 174 14.13 4.94 -8.62
CA SER A 174 15.31 5.56 -8.04
C SER A 174 16.60 4.96 -8.62
N ALA A 175 17.75 5.47 -8.18
CA ALA A 175 19.06 5.02 -8.68
C ALA A 175 19.34 3.54 -8.42
N ASP A 176 18.65 2.90 -7.46
CA ASP A 176 18.80 1.47 -7.19
C ASP A 176 18.05 0.57 -8.20
N GLY A 177 17.23 1.17 -9.06
CA GLY A 177 16.46 0.46 -10.09
C GLY A 177 15.36 -0.45 -9.56
N PHE A 178 15.02 -0.33 -8.26
CA PHE A 178 14.02 -1.14 -7.56
C PHE A 178 12.93 -0.30 -6.90
N HIS A 179 13.32 0.64 -6.04
CA HIS A 179 12.38 1.52 -5.36
C HIS A 179 11.91 2.66 -6.27
N PRO A 180 10.69 3.15 -6.07
CA PRO A 180 10.23 4.32 -6.80
C PRO A 180 11.09 5.55 -6.50
N SER A 181 11.28 6.40 -7.51
CA SER A 181 11.75 7.78 -7.35
C SER A 181 10.64 8.66 -6.75
N ASP A 182 10.93 9.94 -6.50
CA ASP A 182 9.90 10.92 -6.12
C ASP A 182 8.75 10.97 -7.15
N ALA A 183 9.08 10.96 -8.45
CA ALA A 183 8.08 10.91 -9.52
C ALA A 183 7.26 9.61 -9.47
N GLY A 184 7.90 8.47 -9.18
CA GLY A 184 7.23 7.18 -9.00
C GLY A 184 6.26 7.20 -7.81
N TYR A 185 6.66 7.76 -6.67
CA TYR A 185 5.79 7.89 -5.50
C TYR A 185 4.62 8.85 -5.73
N GLN A 186 4.86 9.96 -6.41
CA GLN A 186 3.80 10.87 -6.81
C GLN A 186 2.78 10.16 -7.70
N ARG A 187 3.26 9.36 -8.66
CA ARG A 187 2.41 8.60 -9.57
C ARG A 187 1.61 7.52 -8.84
N MET A 188 2.24 6.78 -7.92
CA MET A 188 1.51 5.86 -7.04
C MET A 188 0.38 6.58 -6.28
N ALA A 189 0.68 7.74 -5.69
CA ALA A 189 -0.32 8.51 -4.97
C ALA A 189 -1.47 8.99 -5.87
N GLU A 190 -1.23 9.27 -7.13
CA GLU A 190 -2.28 9.61 -8.11
C GLU A 190 -3.25 8.44 -8.33
N HIS A 191 -2.74 7.19 -8.40
CA HIS A 191 -3.60 5.98 -8.48
C HIS A 191 -4.37 5.72 -7.19
N PHE A 192 -3.74 5.92 -6.04
CA PHE A 192 -4.41 5.76 -4.73
C PHE A 192 -5.48 6.83 -4.47
N TRP A 193 -5.28 8.06 -4.96
CA TRP A 193 -6.08 9.20 -4.56
C TRP A 193 -7.59 9.04 -4.75
N PRO A 194 -8.12 8.65 -5.92
CA PRO A 194 -9.56 8.54 -6.13
C PRO A 194 -10.19 7.49 -5.22
N VAL A 195 -9.45 6.42 -4.90
CA VAL A 195 -9.91 5.35 -4.01
C VAL A 195 -9.90 5.80 -2.55
N LEU A 196 -8.81 6.45 -2.14
CA LEU A 196 -8.67 7.01 -0.79
C LEU A 196 -9.73 8.10 -0.53
N GLN A 197 -10.02 8.93 -1.51
CA GLN A 197 -11.05 9.96 -1.39
C GLN A 197 -12.42 9.34 -1.11
N ARG A 198 -12.83 8.33 -1.89
CA ARG A 198 -14.07 7.57 -1.63
C ARG A 198 -14.08 6.91 -0.25
N ALA A 199 -12.93 6.36 0.18
CA ALA A 199 -12.80 5.79 1.51
C ALA A 199 -13.05 6.83 2.61
N CYS A 200 -12.52 8.04 2.45
CA CYS A 200 -12.70 9.14 3.39
C CYS A 200 -14.14 9.68 3.45
N GLU A 201 -14.84 9.72 2.30
CA GLU A 201 -16.22 10.15 2.21
C GLU A 201 -17.18 9.14 2.88
N ALA A 202 -16.89 7.85 2.76
CA ALA A 202 -17.66 6.77 3.36
C ALA A 202 -17.20 6.40 4.78
N ALA A 203 -16.18 7.07 5.33
CA ALA A 203 -15.70 6.80 6.68
C ALA A 203 -16.68 7.31 7.73
N PRO A 204 -16.92 6.56 8.82
CA PRO A 204 -17.84 6.99 9.86
C PRO A 204 -17.36 8.31 10.51
N GLU A 205 -18.27 9.28 10.62
CA GLU A 205 -18.01 10.50 11.40
C GLU A 205 -17.80 10.12 12.87
N ARG A 206 -16.74 10.64 13.48
CA ARG A 206 -16.63 10.53 14.94
C ARG A 206 -17.56 11.52 15.62
N PRO A 207 -18.28 11.11 16.67
CA PRO A 207 -18.98 12.06 17.52
C PRO A 207 -17.98 13.14 17.96
N ARG A 208 -18.33 14.41 17.78
CA ARG A 208 -17.58 15.50 18.40
C ARG A 208 -17.62 15.25 19.90
N ALA A 209 -16.45 15.20 20.54
CA ALA A 209 -16.42 15.19 22.00
C ALA A 209 -17.13 16.44 22.46
N THR A 210 -18.34 16.29 23.03
CA THR A 210 -19.03 17.33 23.76
C THR A 210 -18.19 17.62 25.00
N GLY A 211 -17.48 18.75 24.99
CA GLY A 211 -16.72 19.26 26.13
C GLY A 211 -17.58 19.60 27.31
#